data_39497fc407512a318e387d943e4ffb66
#
_entry.id   39497fc407512a318e387d943e4ffb66
#
_cell.length_a   1.000
_cell.length_b   1.000
_cell.length_c   1.000
_cell.angle_alpha   90.00
_cell.angle_beta   90.00
_cell.angle_gamma   90.00
#
_symmetry.space_group_name_H-M   'P 1'
#
loop_
_entity.id
_entity.type
_entity.pdbx_description
1 polymer ?
#
loop_
_entity_poly.entity_id
_entity_poly.type
_entity_poly.pdbx_seq_one_letter_code
_entity_poly.pdbx_strand_id
1 'polypeptide(L)'
;MPREHWFEELADHLQEAYLRYSFTKGTTEEVDQIISQLRLRPDDYVLDVGCGPGRHALELARRGIRCLGIDISGRFVELATEMAFNEGLSDLAAFERMDARKLRFSSEFEGVFSLCEGAFGLQGGPATQDPANLLGDQLILSGMAQALRSGRRLLLAAFSAYFQVLNLENEAGSSEFDLMTATRHERTEIRNPQGGILETDLWTTCFTPRELWLMAETAGLEPLEIHSVHSGEDWKAESLDLNHAELLLLARRQ
;
A
#
# COMPACT_ATOMS: atom_id res chain seq x y z
N MET A 1 7.56 -20.78 6.87
CA MET A 1 7.03 -21.15 5.54
C MET A 1 8.02 -20.67 4.49
N PRO A 2 8.12 -21.25 3.29
CA PRO A 2 8.96 -20.67 2.24
C PRO A 2 8.46 -19.27 1.90
N ARG A 3 9.37 -18.36 1.53
CA ARG A 3 9.04 -17.01 1.09
C ARG A 3 8.30 -17.07 -0.25
N GLU A 4 7.22 -16.32 -0.36
CA GLU A 4 6.38 -16.25 -1.57
C GLU A 4 6.62 -14.98 -2.38
N HIS A 5 7.33 -13.98 -1.77
CA HIS A 5 7.56 -12.66 -2.36
C HIS A 5 8.92 -12.10 -1.93
N TRP A 6 9.60 -11.36 -2.83
CA TRP A 6 10.90 -10.73 -2.55
C TRP A 6 10.84 -9.74 -1.37
N PHE A 7 9.72 -9.07 -1.18
CA PHE A 7 9.52 -8.09 -0.09
C PHE A 7 9.64 -8.71 1.31
N GLU A 8 9.38 -10.00 1.48
CA GLU A 8 9.47 -10.65 2.79
C GLU A 8 10.89 -10.61 3.38
N GLU A 9 11.93 -10.73 2.53
CA GLU A 9 13.31 -10.63 2.99
C GLU A 9 13.67 -9.23 3.47
N LEU A 10 13.19 -8.23 2.75
CA LEU A 10 13.34 -6.83 3.10
C LEU A 10 12.67 -6.54 4.44
N ALA A 11 11.43 -6.95 4.61
CA ALA A 11 10.67 -6.76 5.84
C ALA A 11 11.29 -7.47 7.05
N ASP A 12 11.76 -8.72 6.86
CA ASP A 12 12.46 -9.50 7.91
C ASP A 12 13.74 -8.79 8.38
N HIS A 13 14.43 -8.08 7.49
CA HIS A 13 15.63 -7.32 7.83
C HIS A 13 15.30 -5.97 8.48
N LEU A 14 14.37 -5.21 7.91
CA LEU A 14 14.00 -3.88 8.39
C LEU A 14 13.35 -3.89 9.77
N GLN A 15 12.44 -4.82 10.04
CA GLN A 15 11.71 -4.88 11.30
C GLN A 15 11.10 -3.51 11.65
N GLU A 16 11.21 -3.07 12.92
CA GLU A 16 10.73 -1.76 13.38
C GLU A 16 11.53 -0.57 12.78
N ALA A 17 12.70 -0.80 12.18
CA ALA A 17 13.44 0.25 11.48
C ALA A 17 12.66 0.79 10.26
N TYR A 18 11.72 0.03 9.71
CA TYR A 18 10.79 0.50 8.69
C TYR A 18 10.06 1.79 9.09
N LEU A 19 9.69 1.94 10.35
CA LEU A 19 9.00 3.12 10.88
C LEU A 19 9.90 4.38 10.98
N ARG A 20 11.19 4.29 10.63
CA ARG A 20 12.12 5.43 10.60
C ARG A 20 12.13 6.16 9.25
N TYR A 21 11.56 5.57 8.20
CA TYR A 21 11.48 6.21 6.88
C TYR A 21 10.55 7.43 6.91
N SER A 22 10.89 8.45 6.11
CA SER A 22 10.16 9.72 6.09
C SER A 22 8.69 9.58 5.70
N PHE A 23 8.39 8.69 4.78
CA PHE A 23 7.01 8.44 4.32
C PHE A 23 6.09 7.88 5.42
N THR A 24 6.64 7.32 6.51
CA THR A 24 5.83 6.81 7.62
C THR A 24 5.38 7.91 8.61
N LYS A 25 5.86 9.13 8.46
CA LYS A 25 5.64 10.22 9.44
C LYS A 25 4.32 10.97 9.28
N GLY A 26 3.66 10.84 8.13
CA GLY A 26 2.34 11.44 7.85
C GLY A 26 1.14 10.63 8.32
N THR A 27 1.30 9.68 9.26
CA THR A 27 0.24 8.72 9.65
C THR A 27 -1.04 9.38 10.09
N THR A 28 -0.99 10.46 10.86
CA THR A 28 -2.18 11.18 11.37
C THR A 28 -2.97 11.79 10.22
N GLU A 29 -2.29 12.50 9.32
CA GLU A 29 -2.85 13.17 8.16
C GLU A 29 -3.42 12.15 7.15
N GLU A 30 -2.71 11.05 6.93
CA GLU A 30 -3.17 9.94 6.09
C GLU A 30 -4.45 9.33 6.64
N VAL A 31 -4.53 9.08 7.95
CA VAL A 31 -5.72 8.52 8.59
C VAL A 31 -6.88 9.52 8.58
N ASP A 32 -6.64 10.82 8.71
CA ASP A 32 -7.67 11.85 8.51
C ASP A 32 -8.27 11.76 7.10
N GLN A 33 -7.43 11.57 6.08
CA GLN A 33 -7.90 11.37 4.71
C GLN A 33 -8.62 10.03 4.52
N ILE A 34 -8.12 8.92 5.08
CA ILE A 34 -8.81 7.63 5.03
C ILE A 34 -10.23 7.79 5.59
N ILE A 35 -10.38 8.37 6.78
CA ILE A 35 -11.68 8.56 7.43
C ILE A 35 -12.60 9.44 6.57
N SER A 36 -12.09 10.56 6.09
CA SER A 36 -12.84 11.53 5.29
C SER A 36 -13.27 10.95 3.94
N GLN A 37 -12.33 10.40 3.16
CA GLN A 37 -12.57 9.90 1.81
C GLN A 37 -13.43 8.65 1.78
N LEU A 38 -13.21 7.73 2.71
CA LEU A 38 -14.02 6.52 2.86
C LEU A 38 -15.34 6.78 3.61
N ARG A 39 -15.52 7.97 4.20
CA ARG A 39 -16.70 8.38 4.99
C ARG A 39 -16.95 7.44 6.16
N LEU A 40 -15.87 7.10 6.88
CA LEU A 40 -15.92 6.19 8.01
C LEU A 40 -16.54 6.85 9.25
N ARG A 41 -17.11 6.01 10.10
CA ARG A 41 -17.69 6.37 11.39
C ARG A 41 -17.09 5.46 12.47
N PRO A 42 -17.18 5.83 13.74
CA PRO A 42 -16.87 4.91 14.83
C PRO A 42 -17.64 3.59 14.66
N ASP A 43 -17.00 2.49 15.02
CA ASP A 43 -17.47 1.09 14.87
C ASP A 43 -17.50 0.54 13.44
N ASP A 44 -17.25 1.34 12.38
CA ASP A 44 -17.03 0.80 11.03
C ASP A 44 -15.86 -0.18 11.05
N TYR A 45 -15.91 -1.19 10.17
CA TYR A 45 -14.86 -2.19 10.04
C TYR A 45 -14.16 -2.03 8.69
N VAL A 46 -12.86 -1.83 8.72
CA VAL A 46 -12.05 -1.54 7.52
C VAL A 46 -10.94 -2.56 7.32
N LEU A 47 -10.48 -2.70 6.07
CA LEU A 47 -9.38 -3.54 5.67
C LEU A 47 -8.20 -2.67 5.20
N ASP A 48 -7.04 -2.86 5.84
CA ASP A 48 -5.75 -2.28 5.46
C ASP A 48 -4.93 -3.34 4.72
N VAL A 49 -4.74 -3.18 3.41
CA VAL A 49 -4.07 -4.15 2.53
C VAL A 49 -2.61 -3.75 2.34
N GLY A 50 -1.69 -4.60 2.82
CA GLY A 50 -0.27 -4.29 2.92
C GLY A 50 0.00 -3.36 4.11
N CYS A 51 -0.52 -3.71 5.27
CA CYS A 51 -0.54 -2.85 6.46
C CYS A 51 0.86 -2.57 7.05
N GLY A 52 1.89 -3.30 6.62
CA GLY A 52 3.21 -3.23 7.21
C GLY A 52 3.20 -3.44 8.73
N PRO A 53 3.95 -2.65 9.51
CA PRO A 53 3.91 -2.70 10.99
C PRO A 53 2.63 -2.12 11.61
N GLY A 54 1.57 -1.89 10.84
CA GLY A 54 0.23 -1.57 11.33
C GLY A 54 -0.02 -0.10 11.70
N ARG A 55 0.78 0.86 11.23
CA ARG A 55 0.69 2.26 11.64
C ARG A 55 -0.69 2.90 11.39
N HIS A 56 -1.33 2.64 10.25
CA HIS A 56 -2.67 3.15 9.93
C HIS A 56 -3.75 2.43 10.73
N ALA A 57 -3.69 1.11 10.79
CA ALA A 57 -4.66 0.30 11.53
C ALA A 57 -4.69 0.66 13.02
N LEU A 58 -3.52 0.88 13.63
CA LEU A 58 -3.40 1.30 15.03
C LEU A 58 -3.98 2.71 15.24
N GLU A 59 -3.70 3.65 14.33
CA GLU A 59 -4.23 5.00 14.43
C GLU A 59 -5.76 5.04 14.22
N LEU A 60 -6.30 4.24 13.30
CA LEU A 60 -7.75 4.05 13.15
C LEU A 60 -8.39 3.49 14.42
N ALA A 61 -7.74 2.50 15.04
CA ALA A 61 -8.20 1.90 16.29
C ALA A 61 -8.24 2.91 17.45
N ARG A 62 -7.23 3.80 17.57
CA ARG A 62 -7.23 4.92 18.55
C ARG A 62 -8.41 5.86 18.35
N ARG A 63 -8.98 5.92 17.14
CA ARG A 63 -10.16 6.72 16.79
C ARG A 63 -11.48 5.93 16.85
N GLY A 64 -11.45 4.70 17.37
CA GLY A 64 -12.63 3.86 17.55
C GLY A 64 -13.12 3.18 16.27
N ILE A 65 -12.29 3.08 15.23
CA ILE A 65 -12.61 2.38 13.99
C ILE A 65 -11.91 1.02 14.01
N ARG A 66 -12.66 -0.04 13.78
CA ARG A 66 -12.10 -1.39 13.74
C ARG A 66 -11.34 -1.62 12.44
N CYS A 67 -10.14 -2.19 12.52
CA CYS A 67 -9.31 -2.46 11.37
C CYS A 67 -8.75 -3.88 11.39
N LEU A 68 -8.83 -4.57 10.26
CA LEU A 68 -8.02 -5.74 9.96
C LEU A 68 -6.88 -5.30 9.03
N GLY A 69 -5.65 -5.42 9.50
CA GLY A 69 -4.47 -5.25 8.67
C GLY A 69 -4.00 -6.59 8.12
N ILE A 70 -3.70 -6.65 6.84
CA ILE A 70 -3.05 -7.82 6.25
C ILE A 70 -1.72 -7.44 5.61
N ASP A 71 -0.74 -8.31 5.74
CA ASP A 71 0.57 -8.15 5.11
C ASP A 71 1.15 -9.52 4.73
N ILE A 72 1.99 -9.57 3.70
CA ILE A 72 2.69 -10.79 3.31
C ILE A 72 3.81 -11.15 4.29
N SER A 73 4.39 -10.13 4.94
CA SER A 73 5.44 -10.30 5.93
C SER A 73 4.90 -10.76 7.29
N GLY A 74 5.25 -11.99 7.67
CA GLY A 74 4.95 -12.47 9.03
C GLY A 74 5.59 -11.60 10.11
N ARG A 75 6.78 -11.05 9.86
CA ARG A 75 7.49 -10.19 10.84
C ARG A 75 6.75 -8.87 11.08
N PHE A 76 6.24 -8.23 10.04
CA PHE A 76 5.45 -7.00 10.20
C PHE A 76 4.13 -7.27 10.94
N VAL A 77 3.46 -8.38 10.62
CA VAL A 77 2.23 -8.80 11.33
C VAL A 77 2.49 -9.04 12.82
N GLU A 78 3.60 -9.71 13.17
CA GLU A 78 4.01 -9.89 14.57
C GLU A 78 4.20 -8.54 15.27
N LEU A 79 4.97 -7.63 14.68
CA LEU A 79 5.22 -6.29 15.23
C LEU A 79 3.91 -5.50 15.41
N ALA A 80 3.04 -5.50 14.42
CA ALA A 80 1.75 -4.82 14.49
C ALA A 80 0.87 -5.38 15.61
N THR A 81 0.85 -6.71 15.76
CA THR A 81 0.09 -7.40 16.82
C THR A 81 0.66 -7.07 18.21
N GLU A 82 1.99 -7.08 18.37
CA GLU A 82 2.64 -6.68 19.63
C GLU A 82 2.34 -5.22 19.99
N MET A 83 2.35 -4.31 19.02
CA MET A 83 2.02 -2.90 19.22
C MET A 83 0.55 -2.74 19.65
N ALA A 84 -0.39 -3.42 18.98
CA ALA A 84 -1.81 -3.39 19.36
C ALA A 84 -2.03 -3.89 20.78
N PHE A 85 -1.35 -4.97 21.17
CA PHE A 85 -1.44 -5.51 22.54
C PHE A 85 -0.89 -4.52 23.57
N ASN A 86 0.29 -3.95 23.33
CA ASN A 86 0.93 -3.02 24.24
C ASN A 86 0.14 -1.72 24.46
N GLU A 87 -0.62 -1.29 23.45
CA GLU A 87 -1.48 -0.11 23.51
C GLU A 87 -2.92 -0.41 23.97
N GLY A 88 -3.27 -1.67 24.21
CA GLY A 88 -4.62 -2.06 24.59
C GLY A 88 -5.65 -1.92 23.47
N LEU A 89 -5.21 -2.03 22.19
CA LEU A 89 -6.03 -1.86 20.99
C LEU A 89 -6.44 -3.18 20.33
N SER A 90 -6.14 -4.34 20.94
CA SER A 90 -6.36 -5.67 20.34
C SER A 90 -7.83 -5.97 20.01
N ASP A 91 -8.80 -5.29 20.64
CA ASP A 91 -10.22 -5.44 20.32
C ASP A 91 -10.64 -4.66 19.07
N LEU A 92 -9.81 -3.69 18.62
CA LEU A 92 -10.11 -2.81 17.50
C LEU A 92 -9.15 -3.01 16.32
N ALA A 93 -7.89 -3.41 16.56
CA ALA A 93 -6.91 -3.67 15.52
C ALA A 93 -6.47 -5.14 15.55
N ALA A 94 -6.72 -5.86 14.48
CA ALA A 94 -6.28 -7.24 14.27
C ALA A 94 -5.36 -7.31 13.05
N PHE A 95 -4.42 -8.27 13.05
CA PHE A 95 -3.46 -8.42 11.96
C PHE A 95 -3.33 -9.87 11.53
N GLU A 96 -3.23 -10.09 10.22
CA GLU A 96 -3.13 -11.43 9.63
C GLU A 96 -2.08 -11.47 8.52
N ARG A 97 -1.24 -12.50 8.51
CA ARG A 97 -0.35 -12.75 7.38
C ARG A 97 -1.13 -13.29 6.20
N MET A 98 -1.19 -12.53 5.11
CA MET A 98 -1.94 -12.89 3.92
C MET A 98 -1.29 -12.32 2.65
N ASP A 99 -1.28 -13.09 1.59
CA ASP A 99 -0.94 -12.62 0.25
C ASP A 99 -2.14 -11.85 -0.34
N ALA A 100 -1.96 -10.56 -0.60
CA ALA A 100 -3.01 -9.68 -1.12
C ALA A 100 -3.57 -10.13 -2.49
N ARG A 101 -2.82 -10.92 -3.27
CA ARG A 101 -3.30 -11.52 -4.52
C ARG A 101 -4.33 -12.64 -4.29
N LYS A 102 -4.48 -13.09 -3.05
CA LYS A 102 -5.32 -14.23 -2.64
C LYS A 102 -6.40 -13.82 -1.63
N LEU A 103 -6.86 -12.57 -1.66
CA LEU A 103 -7.94 -12.10 -0.79
C LEU A 103 -9.21 -12.94 -0.96
N ARG A 104 -9.85 -13.29 0.16
CA ARG A 104 -11.05 -14.15 0.16
C ARG A 104 -12.26 -13.51 0.82
N PHE A 105 -12.16 -12.24 1.18
CA PHE A 105 -13.24 -11.50 1.80
C PHE A 105 -14.36 -11.19 0.80
N SER A 106 -15.59 -11.12 1.27
CA SER A 106 -16.76 -10.84 0.41
C SER A 106 -17.77 -9.96 1.12
N SER A 107 -17.79 -8.67 0.78
CA SER A 107 -18.77 -7.70 1.32
C SER A 107 -18.73 -7.59 2.87
N GLU A 108 -17.55 -7.56 3.44
CA GLU A 108 -17.35 -7.56 4.89
C GLU A 108 -17.01 -6.18 5.46
N PHE A 109 -16.38 -5.30 4.65
CA PHE A 109 -15.79 -4.05 5.14
C PHE A 109 -16.55 -2.82 4.66
N GLU A 110 -16.65 -1.82 5.56
CA GLU A 110 -17.19 -0.49 5.28
C GLU A 110 -16.21 0.41 4.51
N GLY A 111 -14.93 0.08 4.53
CA GLY A 111 -13.87 0.72 3.77
C GLY A 111 -12.72 -0.25 3.52
N VAL A 112 -12.06 -0.10 2.39
CA VAL A 112 -10.83 -0.86 2.06
C VAL A 112 -9.80 0.12 1.56
N PHE A 113 -8.56 0.00 2.02
CA PHE A 113 -7.48 0.85 1.54
C PHE A 113 -6.15 0.10 1.43
N SER A 114 -5.26 0.63 0.60
CA SER A 114 -3.86 0.26 0.50
C SER A 114 -3.07 1.53 0.21
N LEU A 115 -2.26 1.97 1.15
CA LEU A 115 -1.47 3.20 1.05
C LEU A 115 0.03 2.90 1.18
N CYS A 116 0.85 3.84 0.75
CA CYS A 116 2.30 3.79 0.87
C CYS A 116 2.89 2.48 0.33
N GLU A 117 2.44 2.08 -0.87
CA GLU A 117 2.88 0.86 -1.55
C GLU A 117 2.74 -0.41 -0.71
N GLY A 118 1.65 -0.49 0.04
CA GLY A 118 1.43 -1.59 0.96
C GLY A 118 1.47 -2.96 0.27
N ALA A 119 0.85 -3.11 -0.91
CA ALA A 119 0.84 -4.35 -1.68
C ALA A 119 0.78 -4.11 -3.19
N PHE A 120 0.07 -3.08 -3.62
CA PHE A 120 -0.15 -2.71 -5.01
C PHE A 120 1.07 -2.01 -5.58
N GLY A 121 1.48 -2.39 -6.81
CA GLY A 121 2.70 -1.88 -7.45
C GLY A 121 3.98 -2.64 -7.08
N LEU A 122 3.93 -3.64 -6.19
CA LEU A 122 5.09 -4.44 -5.79
C LEU A 122 5.18 -5.80 -6.51
N GLN A 123 4.42 -5.99 -7.58
CA GLN A 123 4.36 -7.26 -8.30
C GLN A 123 5.42 -7.39 -9.41
N GLY A 124 6.41 -6.49 -9.46
CA GLY A 124 7.53 -6.52 -10.39
C GLY A 124 8.64 -7.51 -10.01
N GLY A 125 9.70 -7.59 -10.87
CA GLY A 125 10.87 -8.43 -10.65
C GLY A 125 10.54 -9.90 -10.47
N PRO A 126 11.10 -10.58 -9.45
CA PRO A 126 10.88 -11.99 -9.20
C PRO A 126 9.44 -12.36 -8.81
N ALA A 127 8.58 -11.38 -8.52
CA ALA A 127 7.18 -11.63 -8.15
C ALA A 127 6.29 -11.97 -9.36
N THR A 128 6.75 -11.72 -10.58
CA THR A 128 6.01 -12.03 -11.81
C THR A 128 6.86 -12.77 -12.83
N GLN A 129 6.22 -13.61 -13.65
CA GLN A 129 6.85 -14.26 -14.82
C GLN A 129 6.57 -13.50 -16.12
N ASP A 130 5.60 -12.63 -16.13
CA ASP A 130 5.21 -11.77 -17.24
C ASP A 130 5.09 -10.33 -16.75
N PRO A 131 6.19 -9.56 -16.79
CA PRO A 131 6.21 -8.20 -16.26
C PRO A 131 5.32 -7.21 -17.03
N ALA A 132 4.97 -7.49 -18.29
CA ALA A 132 4.04 -6.67 -19.06
C ALA A 132 2.57 -6.91 -18.65
N ASN A 133 2.31 -7.90 -17.79
CA ASN A 133 0.99 -8.28 -17.36
C ASN A 133 0.74 -7.81 -15.91
N LEU A 134 -0.17 -6.87 -15.73
CA LEU A 134 -0.56 -6.34 -14.41
C LEU A 134 -1.49 -7.31 -13.63
N LEU A 135 -1.43 -8.61 -13.93
CA LEU A 135 -2.34 -9.60 -13.32
C LEU A 135 -2.25 -9.62 -11.81
N GLY A 136 -1.05 -9.52 -11.24
CA GLY A 136 -0.85 -9.52 -9.78
C GLY A 136 -1.55 -8.33 -9.12
N ASP A 137 -1.34 -7.13 -9.67
CA ASP A 137 -1.98 -5.91 -9.19
C ASP A 137 -3.49 -5.91 -9.43
N GLN A 138 -3.94 -6.44 -10.58
CA GLN A 138 -5.37 -6.60 -10.88
C GLN A 138 -6.06 -7.56 -9.92
N LEU A 139 -5.40 -8.66 -9.51
CA LEU A 139 -5.92 -9.61 -8.51
C LEU A 139 -6.08 -8.92 -7.14
N ILE A 140 -5.08 -8.12 -6.74
CA ILE A 140 -5.14 -7.34 -5.49
C ILE A 140 -6.35 -6.40 -5.53
N LEU A 141 -6.46 -5.56 -6.57
CA LEU A 141 -7.54 -4.59 -6.69
C LEU A 141 -8.93 -5.24 -6.76
N SER A 142 -9.03 -6.37 -7.49
CA SER A 142 -10.28 -7.14 -7.56
C SER A 142 -10.66 -7.76 -6.22
N GLY A 143 -9.68 -8.27 -5.47
CA GLY A 143 -9.88 -8.79 -4.12
C GLY A 143 -10.32 -7.70 -3.14
N MET A 144 -9.70 -6.52 -3.21
CA MET A 144 -10.10 -5.34 -2.42
C MET A 144 -11.55 -4.92 -2.74
N ALA A 145 -11.92 -4.91 -4.04
CA ALA A 145 -13.27 -4.61 -4.47
C ALA A 145 -14.29 -5.62 -3.93
N GLN A 146 -13.97 -6.92 -3.97
CA GLN A 146 -14.84 -7.96 -3.41
C GLN A 146 -15.01 -7.87 -1.90
N ALA A 147 -13.95 -7.50 -1.18
CA ALA A 147 -13.97 -7.34 0.27
C ALA A 147 -14.90 -6.21 0.72
N LEU A 148 -15.00 -5.17 -0.08
CA LEU A 148 -15.78 -3.95 0.19
C LEU A 148 -17.29 -4.21 0.06
N ARG A 149 -18.12 -3.67 0.95
CA ARG A 149 -19.59 -3.70 0.84
C ARG A 149 -20.08 -2.81 -0.32
N SER A 150 -21.19 -3.18 -0.95
CA SER A 150 -21.81 -2.37 -2.03
C SER A 150 -22.09 -0.93 -1.57
N GLY A 151 -21.83 0.03 -2.44
CA GLY A 151 -21.96 1.47 -2.19
C GLY A 151 -20.85 2.09 -1.37
N ARG A 152 -19.94 1.29 -0.80
CA ARG A 152 -18.80 1.76 -0.02
C ARG A 152 -17.59 2.11 -0.87
N ARG A 153 -16.58 2.73 -0.28
CA ARG A 153 -15.43 3.33 -0.97
C ARG A 153 -14.13 2.62 -0.69
N LEU A 154 -13.25 2.66 -1.69
CA LEU A 154 -11.89 2.15 -1.66
C LEU A 154 -10.92 3.31 -1.90
N LEU A 155 -9.76 3.27 -1.22
CA LEU A 155 -8.66 4.21 -1.39
C LEU A 155 -7.38 3.42 -1.70
N LEU A 156 -6.69 3.79 -2.79
CA LEU A 156 -5.49 3.09 -3.24
C LEU A 156 -4.40 4.08 -3.65
N ALA A 157 -3.22 3.99 -3.04
CA ALA A 157 -2.03 4.68 -3.51
C ALA A 157 -1.23 3.82 -4.49
N ALA A 158 -0.63 4.47 -5.47
CA ALA A 158 0.26 3.84 -6.46
C ALA A 158 1.29 4.84 -6.97
N PHE A 159 2.48 4.39 -7.38
CA PHE A 159 3.49 5.26 -7.97
C PHE A 159 3.09 5.79 -9.34
N SER A 160 3.45 7.05 -9.59
CA SER A 160 3.23 7.74 -10.86
C SER A 160 4.30 7.41 -11.88
N ALA A 161 3.93 6.78 -13.00
CA ALA A 161 4.83 6.56 -14.12
C ALA A 161 5.32 7.89 -14.74
N TYR A 162 4.48 8.92 -14.74
CA TYR A 162 4.87 10.24 -15.25
C TYR A 162 5.96 10.90 -14.41
N PHE A 163 5.84 10.83 -13.08
CA PHE A 163 6.88 11.32 -12.17
C PHE A 163 8.20 10.59 -12.39
N GLN A 164 8.17 9.26 -12.50
CA GLN A 164 9.37 8.46 -12.71
C GLN A 164 10.08 8.83 -14.02
N VAL A 165 9.33 8.90 -15.13
CA VAL A 165 9.90 9.28 -16.43
C VAL A 165 10.50 10.71 -16.39
N LEU A 166 9.83 11.66 -15.74
CA LEU A 166 10.33 13.03 -15.61
C LEU A 166 11.64 13.11 -14.82
N ASN A 167 11.85 12.21 -13.86
CA ASN A 167 12.99 12.24 -12.95
C ASN A 167 14.10 11.23 -13.29
N LEU A 168 14.02 10.50 -14.40
CA LEU A 168 15.01 9.49 -14.81
C LEU A 168 16.45 10.04 -14.85
N GLU A 169 16.65 11.28 -15.29
CA GLU A 169 17.98 11.91 -15.38
C GLU A 169 18.56 12.30 -14.01
N ASN A 170 17.71 12.46 -13.00
CA ASN A 170 18.11 12.89 -11.65
C ASN A 170 18.55 11.71 -10.78
N GLU A 171 18.25 10.48 -11.15
CA GLU A 171 18.51 9.26 -10.39
C GLU A 171 19.74 8.51 -10.90
N ALA A 172 20.89 9.20 -11.02
CA ALA A 172 22.12 8.62 -11.53
C ALA A 172 22.66 7.50 -10.62
N GLY A 173 22.67 6.26 -11.13
CA GLY A 173 23.64 5.24 -10.75
C GLY A 173 23.15 3.94 -10.13
N SER A 174 21.94 3.82 -9.59
CA SER A 174 21.47 2.56 -8.95
C SER A 174 20.04 2.14 -9.30
N SER A 175 19.36 2.89 -10.15
CA SER A 175 18.00 2.57 -10.58
C SER A 175 17.88 2.47 -12.10
N GLU A 176 17.10 1.51 -12.57
CA GLU A 176 16.74 1.31 -13.97
C GLU A 176 15.21 1.39 -14.09
N PHE A 177 14.73 1.99 -15.18
CA PHE A 177 13.30 2.05 -15.46
C PHE A 177 12.99 1.38 -16.80
N ASP A 178 12.23 0.30 -16.75
CA ASP A 178 11.76 -0.41 -17.95
C ASP A 178 10.53 0.33 -18.52
N LEU A 179 10.72 0.94 -19.69
CA LEU A 179 9.67 1.70 -20.38
C LEU A 179 8.49 0.84 -20.86
N MET A 180 8.70 -0.47 -21.10
CA MET A 180 7.64 -1.36 -21.57
C MET A 180 6.71 -1.76 -20.44
N THR A 181 7.25 -1.99 -19.25
CA THR A 181 6.52 -2.48 -18.08
C THR A 181 6.22 -1.39 -17.06
N ALA A 182 6.76 -0.18 -17.29
CA ALA A 182 6.75 0.92 -16.33
C ALA A 182 7.23 0.48 -14.93
N THR A 183 8.20 -0.43 -14.87
CA THR A 183 8.74 -0.93 -13.61
C THR A 183 10.11 -0.31 -13.34
N ARG A 184 10.23 0.31 -12.16
CA ARG A 184 11.50 0.75 -11.60
C ARG A 184 12.16 -0.41 -10.88
N HIS A 185 13.41 -0.67 -11.19
CA HIS A 185 14.30 -1.54 -10.43
C HIS A 185 15.37 -0.69 -9.77
N GLU A 186 15.51 -0.81 -8.48
CA GLU A 186 16.49 -0.09 -7.68
C GLU A 186 17.29 -1.08 -6.83
N ARG A 187 18.62 -0.92 -6.82
CA ARG A 187 19.49 -1.61 -5.88
C ARG A 187 19.89 -0.65 -4.77
N THR A 188 19.57 -1.00 -3.53
CA THR A 188 19.74 -0.13 -2.37
C THR A 188 20.25 -0.88 -1.15
N GLU A 189 20.77 -0.12 -0.18
CA GLU A 189 21.12 -0.64 1.14
C GLU A 189 20.02 -0.32 2.15
N ILE A 190 19.58 -1.34 2.89
CA ILE A 190 18.67 -1.18 4.01
C ILE A 190 19.35 -1.53 5.32
N ARG A 191 18.88 -0.93 6.43
CA ARG A 191 19.48 -1.11 7.75
C ARG A 191 18.47 -1.63 8.76
N ASN A 192 18.85 -2.69 9.45
CA ASN A 192 18.05 -3.22 10.55
C ASN A 192 18.17 -2.34 11.83
N PRO A 193 17.38 -2.61 12.89
CA PRO A 193 17.42 -1.83 14.13
C PRO A 193 18.78 -1.81 14.81
N GLN A 194 19.61 -2.84 14.62
CA GLN A 194 20.95 -2.98 15.20
C GLN A 194 22.03 -2.37 14.29
N GLY A 195 21.66 -1.78 13.16
CA GLY A 195 22.57 -1.15 12.19
C GLY A 195 23.21 -2.11 11.19
N GLY A 196 22.82 -3.39 11.17
CA GLY A 196 23.24 -4.35 10.14
C GLY A 196 22.72 -3.92 8.76
N ILE A 197 23.58 -4.02 7.74
CA ILE A 197 23.31 -3.59 6.36
C ILE A 197 22.95 -4.82 5.53
N LEU A 198 21.94 -4.69 4.69
CA LEU A 198 21.59 -5.63 3.62
C LEU A 198 21.49 -4.86 2.30
N GLU A 199 22.25 -5.30 1.28
CA GLU A 199 22.00 -4.89 -0.11
C GLU A 199 20.80 -5.67 -0.62
N THR A 200 19.83 -4.96 -1.20
CA THR A 200 18.59 -5.57 -1.72
C THR A 200 18.14 -4.86 -2.98
N ASP A 201 17.34 -5.57 -3.75
CA ASP A 201 16.71 -5.07 -4.95
C ASP A 201 15.23 -4.74 -4.66
N LEU A 202 14.76 -3.61 -5.18
CA LEU A 202 13.37 -3.17 -5.10
C LEU A 202 12.79 -3.10 -6.51
N TRP A 203 11.58 -3.61 -6.69
CA TRP A 203 10.85 -3.53 -7.95
C TRP A 203 9.52 -2.84 -7.72
N THR A 204 9.35 -1.68 -8.34
CA THR A 204 8.14 -0.87 -8.20
C THR A 204 7.49 -0.68 -9.56
N THR A 205 6.30 -1.22 -9.74
CA THR A 205 5.47 -0.93 -10.90
C THR A 205 4.81 0.43 -10.74
N CYS A 206 4.98 1.29 -11.72
CA CYS A 206 4.41 2.63 -11.74
C CYS A 206 3.23 2.68 -12.71
N PHE A 207 2.25 3.51 -12.40
CA PHE A 207 1.00 3.57 -13.13
C PHE A 207 0.74 4.96 -13.69
N THR A 208 0.03 5.02 -14.81
CA THR A 208 -0.62 6.25 -15.23
C THR A 208 -2.01 6.37 -14.57
N PRO A 209 -2.54 7.59 -14.41
CA PRO A 209 -3.91 7.76 -13.90
C PRO A 209 -4.96 7.00 -14.74
N ARG A 210 -4.73 6.90 -16.05
CA ARG A 210 -5.63 6.15 -16.96
C ARG A 210 -5.60 4.65 -16.71
N GLU A 211 -4.44 4.07 -16.45
CA GLU A 211 -4.31 2.64 -16.11
C GLU A 211 -5.05 2.34 -14.82
N LEU A 212 -4.84 3.14 -13.76
CA LEU A 212 -5.55 2.98 -12.49
C LEU A 212 -7.07 3.07 -12.67
N TRP A 213 -7.55 4.01 -13.49
CA TRP A 213 -8.96 4.14 -13.82
C TRP A 213 -9.54 2.89 -14.47
N LEU A 214 -8.88 2.40 -15.53
CA LEU A 214 -9.32 1.21 -16.27
C LEU A 214 -9.21 -0.08 -15.43
N MET A 215 -8.20 -0.19 -14.59
CA MET A 215 -8.03 -1.32 -13.67
C MET A 215 -9.14 -1.34 -12.61
N ALA A 216 -9.55 -0.18 -12.10
CA ALA A 216 -10.66 -0.07 -11.17
C ALA A 216 -11.99 -0.48 -11.81
N GLU A 217 -12.28 -0.02 -13.03
CA GLU A 217 -13.47 -0.45 -13.80
C GLU A 217 -13.46 -1.97 -14.02
N THR A 218 -12.30 -2.54 -14.38
CA THR A 218 -12.12 -3.99 -14.56
C THR A 218 -12.35 -4.77 -13.26
N ALA A 219 -12.05 -4.19 -12.11
CA ALA A 219 -12.30 -4.76 -10.79
C ALA A 219 -13.77 -4.63 -10.33
N GLY A 220 -14.66 -4.02 -11.14
CA GLY A 220 -16.06 -3.79 -10.80
C GLY A 220 -16.27 -2.59 -9.86
N LEU A 221 -15.31 -1.68 -9.82
CA LEU A 221 -15.41 -0.42 -9.11
C LEU A 221 -15.86 0.71 -10.04
N GLU A 222 -16.48 1.72 -9.47
CA GLU A 222 -16.68 3.02 -10.09
C GLU A 222 -15.57 3.95 -9.64
N PRO A 223 -14.59 4.28 -10.50
CA PRO A 223 -13.57 5.28 -10.15
C PRO A 223 -14.25 6.64 -9.97
N LEU A 224 -13.90 7.35 -8.90
CA LEU A 224 -14.48 8.66 -8.60
C LEU A 224 -13.48 9.77 -8.87
N GLU A 225 -12.27 9.66 -8.31
CA GLU A 225 -11.25 10.70 -8.36
C GLU A 225 -9.85 10.05 -8.37
N ILE A 226 -8.89 10.72 -9.01
CA ILE A 226 -7.45 10.42 -8.88
C ILE A 226 -6.74 11.74 -8.58
N HIS A 227 -5.92 11.72 -7.53
CA HIS A 227 -5.13 12.85 -7.05
C HIS A 227 -3.64 12.53 -7.12
N SER A 228 -2.79 13.55 -7.11
CA SER A 228 -1.38 13.41 -6.73
C SER A 228 -1.24 13.52 -5.22
N VAL A 229 -0.24 12.83 -4.65
CA VAL A 229 -0.01 12.81 -3.20
C VAL A 229 1.34 13.41 -2.87
N HIS A 230 1.33 14.36 -1.96
CA HIS A 230 2.51 14.79 -1.24
C HIS A 230 2.67 13.92 0.00
N SER A 231 3.66 13.04 0.00
CA SER A 231 3.91 12.08 1.09
C SER A 231 4.81 12.64 2.19
N GLY A 232 4.72 12.09 3.40
CA GLY A 232 5.52 12.49 4.57
C GLY A 232 4.76 13.37 5.56
N GLU A 233 5.48 14.19 6.34
CA GLU A 233 4.90 14.99 7.44
C GLU A 233 3.77 15.94 7.01
N ASP A 234 3.86 16.49 5.80
CA ASP A 234 2.85 17.39 5.23
C ASP A 234 1.92 16.67 4.24
N TRP A 235 1.55 15.41 4.56
CA TRP A 235 0.77 14.59 3.66
C TRP A 235 -0.55 15.25 3.25
N LYS A 236 -0.82 15.30 1.95
CA LYS A 236 -2.07 15.80 1.37
C LYS A 236 -2.29 15.26 -0.03
N ALA A 237 -3.56 15.11 -0.41
CA ALA A 237 -3.96 14.85 -1.79
C ALA A 237 -4.24 16.17 -2.51
N GLU A 238 -3.70 16.33 -3.70
CA GLU A 238 -3.81 17.54 -4.54
C GLU A 238 -4.30 17.19 -5.95
N SER A 239 -4.55 18.23 -6.76
CA SER A 239 -4.85 18.01 -8.18
C SER A 239 -3.70 17.30 -8.88
N LEU A 240 -4.02 16.46 -9.88
CA LEU A 240 -3.01 15.74 -10.66
C LEU A 240 -1.94 16.68 -11.21
N ASP A 241 -0.68 16.32 -10.96
CA ASP A 241 0.49 17.01 -11.48
C ASP A 241 1.65 16.03 -11.76
N LEU A 242 2.82 16.54 -12.15
CA LEU A 242 4.00 15.77 -12.48
C LEU A 242 5.08 15.78 -11.39
N ASN A 243 4.86 16.49 -10.28
CA ASN A 243 5.88 16.75 -9.26
C ASN A 243 5.79 15.80 -8.07
N HIS A 244 4.74 14.97 -8.00
CA HIS A 244 4.50 14.04 -6.92
C HIS A 244 4.65 12.60 -7.37
N ALA A 245 5.35 11.82 -6.55
CA ALA A 245 5.67 10.42 -6.87
C ALA A 245 4.46 9.49 -6.81
N GLU A 246 3.44 9.85 -6.03
CA GLU A 246 2.30 8.98 -5.77
C GLU A 246 1.00 9.53 -6.35
N LEU A 247 0.16 8.60 -6.79
CA LEU A 247 -1.24 8.80 -7.19
C LEU A 247 -2.15 8.18 -6.13
N LEU A 248 -3.30 8.81 -5.88
CA LEU A 248 -4.33 8.32 -4.97
C LEU A 248 -5.63 8.14 -5.73
N LEU A 249 -6.03 6.90 -5.93
CA LEU A 249 -7.32 6.52 -6.52
C LEU A 249 -8.37 6.42 -5.42
N LEU A 250 -9.47 7.17 -5.57
CA LEU A 250 -10.72 6.97 -4.85
C LEU A 250 -11.73 6.29 -5.76
N ALA A 251 -12.28 5.16 -5.34
CA ALA A 251 -13.28 4.41 -6.09
C ALA A 251 -14.43 3.94 -5.18
N ARG A 252 -15.53 3.52 -5.78
CA ARG A 252 -16.72 3.03 -5.09
C ARG A 252 -17.13 1.67 -5.65
N ARG A 253 -17.49 0.72 -4.79
CA ARG A 253 -18.12 -0.52 -5.21
C ARG A 253 -19.59 -0.25 -5.58
N GLN A 254 -19.98 -0.68 -6.76
CA GLN A 254 -21.39 -0.65 -7.22
C GLN A 254 -22.26 -1.67 -6.48
#